data_99ee4265c4ad0c3f57f7d099b5c256e9
#
_entry.id   99ee4265c4ad0c3f57f7d099b5c256e9
#
_cell.length_a   1.000
_cell.length_b   1.000
_cell.length_c   1.000
_cell.angle_alpha   90.00
_cell.angle_beta   90.00
_cell.angle_gamma   90.00
#
_symmetry.space_group_name_H-M   'P 1'
#
loop_
_entity.id
_entity.type
_entity.pdbx_description
1 polymer ?
#
loop_
_entity_poly.entity_id
_entity_poly.type
_entity_poly.pdbx_seq_one_letter_code
_entity_poly.pdbx_strand_id
1 'polypeptide(L)'
;RFIWSYVKNGDSRKKEFLLRGNNILMEKYNCPLKNFIDINRYAESVEALGLEPAFHILADDWLYYLINSEFVITDDYYGMLFALIFEKPFVVMVQKDMPDLLRYVSLLSLLGLEERLVYMTDDFREEEYLFRKPVRYDMVNRKLDELKKSSFNWLKDKMGIGIGE
;
A
#
# COMPACT_ATOMS: atom_id res chain seq x y z
N ARG A 1 7.95 15.54 6.10
CA ARG A 1 7.86 14.91 4.77
C ARG A 1 8.88 13.79 4.71
N PHE A 2 8.49 12.60 4.35
CA PHE A 2 9.34 11.40 4.20
C PHE A 2 8.66 10.37 3.30
N ILE A 3 9.44 9.41 2.79
CA ILE A 3 8.92 8.20 2.16
C ILE A 3 8.75 7.15 3.25
N TRP A 4 7.62 6.49 3.28
CA TRP A 4 7.30 5.49 4.27
C TRP A 4 7.16 4.10 3.64
N SER A 5 7.90 3.14 4.19
CA SER A 5 7.70 1.74 3.86
C SER A 5 7.40 0.90 5.10
N TYR A 6 6.43 0.02 4.97
CA TYR A 6 6.08 -0.95 5.99
C TYR A 6 5.93 -2.32 5.35
N VAL A 7 6.76 -3.26 5.76
CA VAL A 7 6.79 -4.62 5.24
C VAL A 7 6.66 -5.65 6.34
N LYS A 8 5.89 -6.71 6.11
CA LYS A 8 5.71 -7.81 7.06
C LYS A 8 6.78 -8.89 6.91
N ASN A 9 7.31 -9.03 5.72
CA ASN A 9 8.27 -10.07 5.40
C ASN A 9 9.43 -9.46 4.59
N GLY A 10 10.61 -9.35 5.20
CA GLY A 10 11.80 -8.85 4.53
C GLY A 10 12.58 -9.98 3.87
N ASP A 11 12.35 -10.24 2.59
CA ASP A 11 13.22 -11.08 1.77
C ASP A 11 14.17 -10.23 0.90
N SER A 12 15.14 -10.88 0.28
CA SER A 12 16.17 -10.21 -0.53
C SER A 12 15.60 -9.47 -1.75
N ARG A 13 14.50 -9.94 -2.33
CA ARG A 13 13.83 -9.33 -3.49
C ARG A 13 13.11 -8.07 -3.09
N LYS A 14 12.36 -8.11 -1.99
CA LYS A 14 11.72 -6.91 -1.42
C LYS A 14 12.75 -5.86 -1.04
N LYS A 15 13.88 -6.28 -0.46
CA LYS A 15 14.99 -5.36 -0.16
C LYS A 15 15.49 -4.66 -1.42
N GLU A 16 15.77 -5.39 -2.48
CA GLU A 16 16.24 -4.80 -3.73
C GLU A 16 15.22 -3.81 -4.29
N PHE A 17 13.94 -4.19 -4.33
CA PHE A 17 12.86 -3.32 -4.78
C PHE A 17 12.74 -2.05 -3.92
N LEU A 18 12.78 -2.20 -2.59
CA LEU A 18 12.77 -1.07 -1.65
C LEU A 18 13.95 -0.12 -1.89
N LEU A 19 15.16 -0.64 -2.03
CA LEU A 19 16.36 0.18 -2.27
C LEU A 19 16.24 0.97 -3.56
N ARG A 20 15.79 0.36 -4.64
CA ARG A 20 15.58 1.04 -5.93
C ARG A 20 14.48 2.09 -5.84
N GLY A 21 13.32 1.72 -5.29
CA GLY A 21 12.20 2.63 -5.11
C GLY A 21 12.56 3.82 -4.23
N ASN A 22 13.25 3.57 -3.12
CA ASN A 22 13.72 4.60 -2.20
C ASN A 22 14.64 5.62 -2.91
N ASN A 23 15.61 5.16 -3.71
CA ASN A 23 16.50 6.06 -4.44
C ASN A 23 15.72 6.97 -5.41
N ILE A 24 14.79 6.40 -6.18
CA ILE A 24 13.93 7.15 -7.11
C ILE A 24 13.07 8.18 -6.37
N LEU A 25 12.48 7.77 -5.24
CA LEU A 25 11.59 8.61 -4.45
C LEU A 25 12.35 9.70 -3.68
N MET A 26 13.53 9.40 -3.16
CA MET A 26 14.39 10.41 -2.51
C MET A 26 14.79 11.50 -3.49
N GLU A 27 15.15 11.12 -4.71
CA GLU A 27 15.44 12.08 -5.79
C GLU A 27 14.21 12.93 -6.11
N LYS A 28 13.04 12.29 -6.27
CA LYS A 28 11.79 12.97 -6.65
C LYS A 28 11.26 13.93 -5.58
N TYR A 29 11.27 13.52 -4.32
CA TYR A 29 10.62 14.27 -3.23
C TYR A 29 11.61 15.01 -2.33
N ASN A 30 12.91 14.79 -2.46
CA ASN A 30 13.96 15.35 -1.62
C ASN A 30 13.64 15.24 -0.12
N CYS A 31 13.32 14.04 0.34
CA CYS A 31 12.92 13.78 1.72
C CYS A 31 13.49 12.45 2.24
N PRO A 32 13.65 12.31 3.58
CA PRO A 32 14.21 11.11 4.21
C PRO A 32 13.28 9.91 4.09
N LEU A 33 13.86 8.75 4.37
CA LEU A 33 13.17 7.47 4.42
C LEU A 33 12.76 7.13 5.85
N LYS A 34 11.63 6.40 5.97
CA LYS A 34 11.20 5.70 7.17
C LYS A 34 10.77 4.30 6.79
N ASN A 35 11.64 3.34 7.05
CA ASN A 35 11.44 1.95 6.67
C ASN A 35 11.25 1.10 7.92
N PHE A 36 10.16 0.36 7.97
CA PHE A 36 9.81 -0.50 9.09
C PHE A 36 9.51 -1.93 8.66
N ILE A 37 9.86 -2.88 9.52
CA ILE A 37 9.50 -4.29 9.36
C ILE A 37 8.71 -4.78 10.57
N ASP A 38 7.66 -5.59 10.34
CA ASP A 38 6.95 -6.30 11.40
C ASP A 38 7.77 -7.51 11.87
N ILE A 39 8.33 -7.40 13.07
CA ILE A 39 9.21 -8.42 13.67
C ILE A 39 8.49 -9.64 14.18
N ASN A 40 7.19 -9.59 14.41
CA ASN A 40 6.46 -10.74 14.97
C ASN A 40 6.61 -12.02 14.12
N ARG A 41 7.17 -11.91 12.92
CA ARG A 41 7.39 -13.03 12.02
C ARG A 41 8.87 -13.34 11.67
N TYR A 42 9.83 -12.43 11.91
CA TYR A 42 11.23 -12.65 11.50
C TYR A 42 12.22 -11.95 12.42
N ALA A 43 12.90 -12.73 13.25
CA ALA A 43 13.98 -12.25 14.13
C ALA A 43 15.35 -12.12 13.43
N GLU A 44 15.48 -12.55 12.16
CA GLU A 44 16.77 -12.61 11.48
C GLU A 44 17.00 -11.39 10.57
N SER A 45 18.03 -10.64 10.90
CA SER A 45 18.70 -9.64 10.04
C SER A 45 17.93 -8.37 9.65
N VAL A 46 17.15 -7.78 10.54
CA VAL A 46 16.50 -6.48 10.31
C VAL A 46 17.53 -5.40 9.94
N GLU A 47 18.67 -5.36 10.62
CA GLU A 47 19.77 -4.42 10.33
C GLU A 47 20.36 -4.62 8.92
N ALA A 48 20.48 -5.88 8.48
CA ALA A 48 20.99 -6.18 7.14
C ALA A 48 20.06 -5.69 6.00
N LEU A 49 18.79 -5.42 6.32
CA LEU A 49 17.82 -4.91 5.36
C LEU A 49 17.72 -3.38 5.35
N GLY A 50 18.39 -2.67 6.26
CA GLY A 50 18.24 -1.22 6.42
C GLY A 50 16.83 -0.82 6.84
N LEU A 51 16.14 -1.71 7.56
CA LEU A 51 14.79 -1.52 8.07
C LEU A 51 14.83 -1.31 9.58
N GLU A 52 13.93 -0.51 10.12
CA GLU A 52 13.75 -0.33 11.56
C GLU A 52 12.71 -1.35 12.08
N PRO A 53 12.97 -1.96 13.27
CA PRO A 53 11.97 -2.85 13.88
C PRO A 53 10.69 -2.09 14.25
N ALA A 54 9.54 -2.68 13.95
CA ALA A 54 8.23 -2.11 14.29
C ALA A 54 7.77 -2.37 15.73
N PHE A 55 8.63 -2.86 16.63
CA PHE A 55 8.26 -3.21 18.03
C PHE A 55 7.69 -2.08 18.86
N HIS A 56 8.11 -0.86 18.57
CA HIS A 56 7.74 0.31 19.36
C HIS A 56 6.79 1.24 18.62
N ILE A 57 6.27 0.80 17.46
CA ILE A 57 5.31 1.60 16.71
C ILE A 57 3.92 1.29 17.25
N LEU A 58 3.33 2.26 17.94
CA LEU A 58 1.92 2.23 18.31
C LEU A 58 1.06 2.48 17.06
N ALA A 59 -0.22 2.14 17.14
CA ALA A 59 -1.16 2.36 16.05
C ALA A 59 -1.22 3.83 15.61
N ASP A 60 -1.12 4.75 16.58
CA ASP A 60 -1.11 6.19 16.33
C ASP A 60 0.17 6.63 15.58
N ASP A 61 1.34 6.09 15.95
CA ASP A 61 2.60 6.36 15.25
C ASP A 61 2.57 5.81 13.83
N TRP A 62 2.03 4.61 13.66
CA TRP A 62 1.88 3.96 12.35
C TRP A 62 1.02 4.82 11.41
N LEU A 63 -0.14 5.29 11.90
CA LEU A 63 -1.01 6.20 11.15
C LEU A 63 -0.33 7.54 10.89
N TYR A 64 0.37 8.10 11.88
CA TYR A 64 1.12 9.35 11.72
C TYR A 64 2.14 9.25 10.58
N TYR A 65 2.93 8.17 10.53
CA TYR A 65 3.89 7.96 9.46
C TYR A 65 3.21 7.84 8.10
N LEU A 66 2.13 7.09 8.01
CA LEU A 66 1.39 6.92 6.77
C LEU A 66 0.79 8.24 6.28
N ILE A 67 0.08 8.96 7.13
CA ILE A 67 -0.62 10.22 6.79
C ILE A 67 0.38 11.31 6.36
N ASN A 68 1.54 11.37 6.99
CA ASN A 68 2.56 12.40 6.70
C ASN A 68 3.57 11.97 5.63
N SER A 69 3.43 10.79 5.04
CA SER A 69 4.31 10.33 3.98
C SER A 69 3.99 10.99 2.63
N GLU A 70 5.02 11.13 1.80
CA GLU A 70 4.89 11.53 0.39
C GLU A 70 4.61 10.35 -0.53
N PHE A 71 5.00 9.15 -0.11
CA PHE A 71 4.79 7.90 -0.84
C PHE A 71 4.80 6.73 0.13
N VAL A 72 4.01 5.70 -0.17
CA VAL A 72 3.88 4.48 0.62
C VAL A 72 4.36 3.27 -0.18
N ILE A 73 5.27 2.49 0.40
CA ILE A 73 5.67 1.18 -0.13
C ILE A 73 5.31 0.13 0.92
N THR A 74 4.50 -0.85 0.58
CA THR A 74 4.07 -1.84 1.58
C THR A 74 3.79 -3.20 0.95
N ASP A 75 3.83 -4.25 1.75
CA ASP A 75 3.29 -5.57 1.45
C ASP A 75 2.07 -5.90 2.34
N ASP A 76 1.63 -4.92 3.13
CA ASP A 76 0.50 -5.07 4.03
C ASP A 76 -0.81 -4.60 3.40
N TYR A 77 -1.86 -5.40 3.56
CA TYR A 77 -3.20 -5.08 3.06
C TYR A 77 -3.77 -3.80 3.69
N TYR A 78 -3.60 -3.64 5.00
CA TYR A 78 -4.06 -2.44 5.70
C TYR A 78 -3.23 -1.21 5.33
N GLY A 79 -1.92 -1.38 5.12
CA GLY A 79 -1.07 -0.32 4.58
C GLY A 79 -1.58 0.21 3.25
N MET A 80 -1.99 -0.69 2.36
CA MET A 80 -2.63 -0.33 1.08
C MET A 80 -3.98 0.37 1.29
N LEU A 81 -4.86 -0.16 2.16
CA LEU A 81 -6.16 0.44 2.43
C LEU A 81 -6.04 1.87 2.95
N PHE A 82 -5.16 2.09 3.92
CA PHE A 82 -4.97 3.43 4.47
C PHE A 82 -4.28 4.37 3.48
N ALA A 83 -3.38 3.86 2.62
CA ALA A 83 -2.84 4.67 1.53
C ALA A 83 -3.95 5.16 0.58
N LEU A 84 -4.93 4.30 0.25
CA LEU A 84 -6.11 4.68 -0.52
C LEU A 84 -7.00 5.70 0.22
N ILE A 85 -7.27 5.49 1.52
CA ILE A 85 -8.12 6.38 2.34
C ILE A 85 -7.51 7.78 2.45
N PHE A 86 -6.20 7.86 2.63
CA PHE A 86 -5.48 9.13 2.78
C PHE A 86 -4.91 9.68 1.47
N GLU A 87 -5.32 9.11 0.35
CA GLU A 87 -4.94 9.54 -1.01
C GLU A 87 -3.42 9.63 -1.21
N LYS A 88 -2.67 8.66 -0.64
CA LYS A 88 -1.21 8.61 -0.80
C LYS A 88 -0.82 7.89 -2.08
N PRO A 89 0.16 8.38 -2.83
CA PRO A 89 0.80 7.58 -3.86
C PRO A 89 1.42 6.33 -3.23
N PHE A 90 1.21 5.17 -3.85
CA PHE A 90 1.67 3.91 -3.26
C PHE A 90 2.02 2.86 -4.30
N VAL A 91 2.75 1.86 -3.85
CA VAL A 91 2.90 0.54 -4.48
C VAL A 91 2.78 -0.56 -3.44
N VAL A 92 2.24 -1.70 -3.85
CA VAL A 92 2.06 -2.88 -2.99
C VAL A 92 2.86 -4.03 -3.54
N MET A 93 3.76 -4.56 -2.73
CA MET A 93 4.58 -5.73 -3.07
C MET A 93 3.83 -7.00 -2.69
N VAL A 94 3.68 -7.94 -3.61
CA VAL A 94 3.00 -9.22 -3.37
C VAL A 94 3.80 -10.39 -3.95
N GLN A 95 3.56 -11.57 -3.39
CA GLN A 95 4.02 -12.84 -3.94
C GLN A 95 2.84 -13.57 -4.59
N LYS A 96 3.11 -14.28 -5.69
CA LYS A 96 2.05 -14.96 -6.47
C LYS A 96 1.35 -16.10 -5.69
N ASP A 97 2.03 -16.67 -4.72
CA ASP A 97 1.60 -17.79 -3.90
C ASP A 97 1.05 -17.39 -2.52
N MET A 98 0.94 -16.08 -2.24
CA MET A 98 0.40 -15.64 -0.95
C MET A 98 -1.10 -15.95 -0.83
N PRO A 99 -1.55 -16.47 0.34
CA PRO A 99 -2.95 -16.91 0.52
C PRO A 99 -3.99 -15.82 0.28
N ASP A 100 -3.64 -14.59 0.62
CA ASP A 100 -4.56 -13.44 0.63
C ASP A 100 -4.49 -12.59 -0.67
N LEU A 101 -3.77 -13.05 -1.70
CA LEU A 101 -3.55 -12.28 -2.92
C LEU A 101 -4.84 -11.77 -3.56
N LEU A 102 -5.87 -12.60 -3.55
CA LEU A 102 -7.14 -12.28 -4.21
C LEU A 102 -7.80 -11.00 -3.68
N ARG A 103 -7.68 -10.70 -2.39
CA ARG A 103 -8.27 -9.46 -1.83
C ARG A 103 -7.57 -8.19 -2.32
N TYR A 104 -6.24 -8.25 -2.53
CA TYR A 104 -5.49 -7.13 -3.13
C TYR A 104 -5.89 -6.92 -4.58
N VAL A 105 -5.87 -8.00 -5.35
CA VAL A 105 -6.24 -7.99 -6.78
C VAL A 105 -7.66 -7.47 -6.95
N SER A 106 -8.62 -8.00 -6.19
CA SER A 106 -10.03 -7.62 -6.31
C SER A 106 -10.26 -6.14 -6.03
N LEU A 107 -9.68 -5.61 -4.94
CA LEU A 107 -9.86 -4.21 -4.59
C LEU A 107 -9.21 -3.28 -5.61
N LEU A 108 -7.95 -3.54 -5.98
CA LEU A 108 -7.24 -2.70 -6.92
C LEU A 108 -7.87 -2.74 -8.31
N SER A 109 -8.38 -3.90 -8.74
CA SER A 109 -9.10 -4.03 -10.01
C SER A 109 -10.41 -3.26 -10.02
N LEU A 110 -11.20 -3.31 -8.94
CA LEU A 110 -12.41 -2.50 -8.79
C LEU A 110 -12.11 -1.00 -8.92
N LEU A 111 -10.95 -0.56 -8.46
CA LEU A 111 -10.53 0.84 -8.50
C LEU A 111 -9.77 1.22 -9.79
N GLY A 112 -9.37 0.24 -10.62
CA GLY A 112 -8.52 0.46 -11.81
C GLY A 112 -7.08 0.85 -11.44
N LEU A 113 -6.57 0.21 -10.40
CA LEU A 113 -5.24 0.42 -9.85
C LEU A 113 -4.39 -0.84 -9.86
N GLU A 114 -4.69 -1.81 -10.75
CA GLU A 114 -4.00 -3.10 -10.84
C GLU A 114 -2.49 -2.93 -10.99
N GLU A 115 -2.07 -1.89 -11.68
CA GLU A 115 -0.65 -1.58 -11.90
C GLU A 115 0.11 -1.26 -10.60
N ARG A 116 -0.60 -0.89 -9.51
CA ARG A 116 0.01 -0.63 -8.20
C ARG A 116 0.40 -1.89 -7.45
N LEU A 117 -0.03 -3.05 -7.96
CA LEU A 117 0.30 -4.35 -7.42
C LEU A 117 1.55 -4.89 -8.12
N VAL A 118 2.66 -4.92 -7.39
CA VAL A 118 3.95 -5.35 -7.92
C VAL A 118 4.26 -6.77 -7.42
N TYR A 119 4.38 -7.69 -8.37
CA TYR A 119 4.75 -9.06 -8.05
C TYR A 119 6.27 -9.15 -7.83
N MET A 120 6.69 -9.70 -6.70
CA MET A 120 8.10 -9.92 -6.40
C MET A 120 8.64 -11.07 -7.23
N THR A 121 8.87 -10.80 -8.51
CA THR A 121 9.53 -11.70 -9.47
C THR A 121 11.03 -11.38 -9.56
N ASP A 122 11.76 -12.13 -10.36
CA ASP A 122 13.21 -11.93 -10.52
C ASP A 122 13.55 -10.68 -11.32
N ASP A 123 12.62 -10.16 -12.12
CA ASP A 123 12.75 -8.90 -12.85
C ASP A 123 11.54 -7.99 -12.60
N PHE A 124 11.75 -6.92 -11.83
CA PHE A 124 10.76 -5.88 -11.53
C PHE A 124 11.21 -4.49 -11.98
N ARG A 125 12.14 -4.42 -12.94
CA ARG A 125 12.66 -3.13 -13.44
C ARG A 125 11.60 -2.37 -14.22
N GLU A 126 10.70 -3.10 -14.85
CA GLU A 126 9.61 -2.50 -15.61
C GLU A 126 8.62 -1.73 -14.73
N GLU A 127 8.54 -2.06 -13.42
CA GLU A 127 7.65 -1.41 -12.47
C GLU A 127 8.23 -0.13 -11.85
N GLU A 128 9.50 0.20 -12.10
CA GLU A 128 10.14 1.40 -11.53
C GLU A 128 9.41 2.71 -11.93
N TYR A 129 8.74 2.74 -13.07
CA TYR A 129 7.96 3.90 -13.48
C TYR A 129 6.83 4.24 -12.50
N LEU A 130 6.33 3.26 -11.73
CA LEU A 130 5.26 3.45 -10.75
C LEU A 130 5.64 4.42 -9.63
N PHE A 131 6.92 4.50 -9.28
CA PHE A 131 7.41 5.48 -8.31
C PHE A 131 7.31 6.92 -8.83
N ARG A 132 7.28 7.12 -10.14
CA ARG A 132 7.15 8.44 -10.77
C ARG A 132 5.71 8.76 -11.19
N LYS A 133 4.90 7.74 -11.47
CA LYS A 133 3.52 7.88 -11.94
C LYS A 133 2.56 8.28 -10.81
N PRO A 134 1.79 9.38 -10.95
CA PRO A 134 0.81 9.75 -9.94
C PRO A 134 -0.37 8.78 -9.88
N VAL A 135 -1.02 8.67 -8.73
CA VAL A 135 -2.32 8.01 -8.61
C VAL A 135 -3.42 9.03 -8.95
N ARG A 136 -4.32 8.64 -9.83
CA ARG A 136 -5.45 9.48 -10.26
C ARG A 136 -6.61 9.35 -9.24
N TYR A 137 -6.47 9.98 -8.08
CA TYR A 137 -7.47 9.89 -7.01
C TYR A 137 -8.83 10.48 -7.41
N ASP A 138 -8.87 11.42 -8.35
CA ASP A 138 -10.13 11.89 -8.95
C ASP A 138 -10.95 10.75 -9.60
N MET A 139 -10.27 9.79 -10.24
CA MET A 139 -10.92 8.61 -10.83
C MET A 139 -11.26 7.57 -9.77
N VAL A 140 -10.34 7.33 -8.83
CA VAL A 140 -10.51 6.37 -7.73
C VAL A 140 -11.73 6.75 -6.89
N ASN A 141 -11.83 8.02 -6.49
CA ASN A 141 -12.93 8.51 -5.65
C ASN A 141 -14.29 8.38 -6.34
N ARG A 142 -14.37 8.65 -7.65
CA ARG A 142 -15.60 8.40 -8.41
C ARG A 142 -16.05 6.94 -8.34
N LYS A 143 -15.11 6.01 -8.57
CA LYS A 143 -15.41 4.57 -8.47
C LYS A 143 -15.81 4.14 -7.05
N LEU A 144 -15.12 4.67 -6.03
CA LEU A 144 -15.48 4.42 -4.64
C LEU A 144 -16.90 4.92 -4.31
N ASP A 145 -17.29 6.09 -4.79
CA ASP A 145 -18.63 6.64 -4.58
C ASP A 145 -19.72 5.82 -5.28
N GLU A 146 -19.44 5.32 -6.49
CA GLU A 146 -20.34 4.40 -7.20
C GLU A 146 -20.52 3.09 -6.41
N LEU A 147 -19.42 2.50 -5.93
CA LEU A 147 -19.44 1.28 -5.11
C LEU A 147 -20.19 1.48 -3.78
N LYS A 148 -19.95 2.60 -3.10
CA LYS A 148 -20.67 2.96 -1.87
C LYS A 148 -22.17 3.08 -2.11
N LYS A 149 -22.59 3.79 -3.16
CA LYS A 149 -24.01 3.94 -3.52
C LYS A 149 -24.66 2.59 -3.83
N SER A 150 -23.99 1.76 -4.63
CA SER A 150 -24.48 0.41 -4.97
C SER A 150 -24.61 -0.46 -3.72
N SER A 151 -23.60 -0.51 -2.87
CA SER A 151 -23.61 -1.28 -1.63
C SER A 151 -24.68 -0.80 -0.66
N PHE A 152 -24.84 0.51 -0.54
CA PHE A 152 -25.84 1.10 0.35
C PHE A 152 -27.28 0.82 -0.15
N ASN A 153 -27.51 0.90 -1.45
CA ASN A 153 -28.82 0.58 -2.04
C ASN A 153 -29.15 -0.90 -1.86
N TRP A 154 -28.19 -1.79 -2.09
CA TRP A 154 -28.35 -3.21 -1.84
C TRP A 154 -28.69 -3.50 -0.36
N LEU A 155 -28.01 -2.86 0.57
CA LEU A 155 -28.26 -3.01 2.00
C LEU A 155 -29.67 -2.55 2.38
N LYS A 156 -30.09 -1.39 1.90
CA LYS A 156 -31.45 -0.87 2.11
C LYS A 156 -32.52 -1.84 1.60
N ASP A 157 -32.33 -2.35 0.39
CA ASP A 157 -33.25 -3.32 -0.20
C ASP A 157 -33.37 -4.58 0.67
N LYS A 158 -32.24 -5.12 1.12
CA LYS A 158 -32.21 -6.33 1.98
C LYS A 158 -32.78 -6.11 3.38
N MET A 159 -32.66 -4.91 3.91
CA MET A 159 -33.23 -4.56 5.23
C MET A 159 -34.71 -4.18 5.18
N GLY A 160 -35.32 -4.12 3.99
CA GLY A 160 -36.72 -3.68 3.82
C GLY A 160 -36.95 -2.21 4.24
N ILE A 161 -35.88 -1.39 4.25
CA ILE A 161 -36.00 0.04 4.52
C ILE A 161 -36.42 0.70 3.22
N GLY A 162 -37.75 0.78 2.99
CA GLY A 162 -38.30 1.53 1.90
C GLY A 162 -37.89 3.00 2.01
N ILE A 163 -37.56 3.60 0.86
CA ILE A 163 -37.43 5.04 0.75
C ILE A 163 -38.88 5.58 0.93
N GLY A 164 -39.18 6.03 2.15
CA GLY A 164 -40.37 6.87 2.29
C GLY A 164 -40.17 8.08 1.40
N GLU A 165 -41.12 8.29 0.49
CA GLU A 165 -41.23 9.49 -0.35
C GLU A 165 -41.28 10.75 0.50
#